data_f416a3d867c317a99a6bfe60427cd6b1
#
_entry.id   f416a3d867c317a99a6bfe60427cd6b1
#
_cell.length_a   1.000
_cell.length_b   1.000
_cell.length_c   1.000
_cell.angle_alpha   90.00
_cell.angle_beta   90.00
_cell.angle_gamma   90.00
#
_symmetry.space_group_name_H-M   'P 1'
#
loop_
_entity.id
_entity.type
_entity.pdbx_description
1 polymer ?
#
loop_
_entity_poly.entity_id
_entity_poly.type
_entity_poly.pdbx_seq_one_letter_code
_entity_poly.pdbx_strand_id
1 'polypeptide(L)'
;MSKIRVWTDGRWSDEISGLDKVYLIKTAIQSQLYLISYEDAVEALEGFEINHYRVTDFLDKDGDYYNEDGIVNQKKEESFLNYLNKKIPLSQVQSFIMPLAVLKVMKTKEPSLAAIYEKIISATKAPIPTPKGYCLNIKFEDE
;
A
#
# COMPACT_ATOMS: atom_id res chain seq x y z
N MET A 1 -0.49 -19.50 0.90
CA MET A 1 -0.40 -18.12 1.37
C MET A 1 1.02 -17.61 1.23
N SER A 2 1.15 -16.34 0.92
CA SER A 2 2.48 -15.72 0.82
C SER A 2 3.08 -15.52 2.20
N LYS A 3 4.40 -15.65 2.29
CA LYS A 3 5.16 -15.34 3.49
C LYS A 3 5.56 -13.88 3.47
N ILE A 4 5.53 -13.22 4.61
CA ILE A 4 5.92 -11.83 4.73
C ILE A 4 7.18 -11.74 5.58
N ARG A 5 8.20 -11.10 5.05
CA ARG A 5 9.39 -10.74 5.78
C ARG A 5 9.67 -9.25 5.64
N VAL A 6 10.26 -8.68 6.65
CA VAL A 6 10.64 -7.26 6.65
C VAL A 6 12.16 -7.16 6.57
N TRP A 7 12.64 -6.32 5.67
CA TRP A 7 14.06 -6.08 5.49
C TRP A 7 14.50 -4.92 6.39
N THR A 8 15.56 -5.14 7.17
CA THR A 8 16.15 -4.09 8.01
C THR A 8 17.65 -4.33 8.15
N ASP A 9 18.47 -3.32 7.89
CA ASP A 9 19.93 -3.36 8.05
C ASP A 9 20.59 -4.55 7.35
N GLY A 10 20.14 -4.88 6.14
CA GLY A 10 20.69 -5.98 5.38
C GLY A 10 20.21 -7.35 5.84
N ARG A 11 19.24 -7.40 6.72
CA ARG A 11 18.68 -8.65 7.26
C ARG A 11 17.20 -8.76 7.01
N TRP A 12 16.74 -10.00 6.83
CA TRP A 12 15.34 -10.33 6.83
C TRP A 12 14.87 -10.62 8.25
N SER A 13 13.69 -10.13 8.59
CA SER A 13 13.02 -10.51 9.83
C SER A 13 12.56 -11.96 9.76
N ASP A 14 12.10 -12.49 10.89
CA ASP A 14 11.37 -13.73 10.93
C ASP A 14 10.07 -13.61 10.12
N GLU A 15 9.55 -14.75 9.69
CA GLU A 15 8.33 -14.80 8.92
C GLU A 15 7.12 -14.34 9.72
N ILE A 16 6.28 -13.50 9.08
CA ILE A 16 4.97 -13.12 9.61
C ILE A 16 3.92 -13.84 8.77
N SER A 17 3.33 -14.88 9.35
CA SER A 17 2.40 -15.75 8.62
C SER A 17 0.94 -15.31 8.75
N GLY A 18 0.09 -15.90 7.93
CA GLY A 18 -1.36 -15.76 8.06
C GLY A 18 -2.00 -14.64 7.26
N LEU A 19 -1.29 -14.11 6.26
CA LEU A 19 -1.77 -12.96 5.48
C LEU A 19 -1.84 -13.25 4.00
N ASP A 20 -2.92 -12.76 3.38
CA ASP A 20 -3.04 -12.70 1.92
C ASP A 20 -2.42 -11.38 1.45
N LYS A 21 -1.37 -11.45 0.62
CA LYS A 21 -0.67 -10.26 0.16
C LYS A 21 -1.52 -9.35 -0.73
N VAL A 22 -2.41 -9.95 -1.54
CA VAL A 22 -3.29 -9.16 -2.41
C VAL A 22 -4.24 -8.32 -1.56
N TYR A 23 -4.85 -8.95 -0.56
CA TYR A 23 -5.74 -8.25 0.38
C TYR A 23 -4.99 -7.13 1.11
N LEU A 24 -3.79 -7.43 1.59
CA LEU A 24 -2.96 -6.46 2.31
C LEU A 24 -2.67 -5.21 1.47
N ILE A 25 -2.23 -5.41 0.23
CA ILE A 25 -1.88 -4.31 -0.68
C ILE A 25 -3.12 -3.52 -1.10
N LYS A 26 -4.17 -4.22 -1.51
CA LYS A 26 -5.43 -3.56 -1.95
C LYS A 26 -6.01 -2.70 -0.85
N THR A 27 -6.09 -3.22 0.37
CA THR A 27 -6.71 -2.50 1.48
C THR A 27 -5.87 -1.31 1.91
N ALA A 28 -4.53 -1.42 1.86
CA ALA A 28 -3.65 -0.30 2.15
C ALA A 28 -3.88 0.86 1.17
N ILE A 29 -3.98 0.56 -0.12
CA ILE A 29 -4.26 1.58 -1.15
C ILE A 29 -5.68 2.12 -0.98
N GLN A 30 -6.64 1.23 -0.83
CA GLN A 30 -8.06 1.56 -0.73
C GLN A 30 -8.35 2.51 0.42
N SER A 31 -7.70 2.32 1.57
CA SER A 31 -7.89 3.18 2.72
C SER A 31 -7.50 4.65 2.44
N GLN A 32 -6.64 4.88 1.44
CA GLN A 32 -6.19 6.22 1.07
C GLN A 32 -7.07 6.88 0.02
N LEU A 33 -7.85 6.10 -0.73
CA LEU A 33 -8.60 6.60 -1.87
C LEU A 33 -10.06 6.94 -1.56
N TYR A 34 -10.54 6.63 -0.37
CA TYR A 34 -11.96 6.77 -0.03
C TYR A 34 -12.38 8.23 0.04
N LEU A 35 -13.26 8.65 -0.89
CA LEU A 35 -13.85 9.99 -0.95
C LEU A 35 -12.84 11.15 -0.91
N ILE A 36 -11.71 10.99 -1.58
CA ILE A 36 -10.69 12.04 -1.67
C ILE A 36 -10.54 12.54 -3.11
N SER A 37 -10.01 13.75 -3.26
CA SER A 37 -9.73 14.34 -4.56
C SER A 37 -8.49 13.72 -5.21
N TYR A 38 -8.30 14.00 -6.50
CA TYR A 38 -7.09 13.56 -7.20
C TYR A 38 -5.82 14.07 -6.49
N GLU A 39 -5.79 15.34 -6.13
CA GLU A 39 -4.64 15.95 -5.47
C GLU A 39 -4.36 15.28 -4.13
N ASP A 40 -5.39 15.01 -3.35
CA ASP A 40 -5.25 14.33 -2.07
C ASP A 40 -4.81 12.88 -2.25
N ALA A 41 -5.29 12.21 -3.30
CA ALA A 41 -4.88 10.84 -3.61
C ALA A 41 -3.39 10.78 -3.97
N VAL A 42 -2.92 11.71 -4.79
CA VAL A 42 -1.49 11.80 -5.15
C VAL A 42 -0.65 12.01 -3.90
N GLU A 43 -1.06 12.92 -3.02
CA GLU A 43 -0.35 13.19 -1.78
C GLU A 43 -0.36 11.98 -0.85
N ALA A 44 -1.52 11.35 -0.68
CA ALA A 44 -1.67 10.20 0.22
C ALA A 44 -0.88 8.97 -0.24
N LEU A 45 -0.75 8.77 -1.55
CA LEU A 45 -0.06 7.63 -2.12
C LEU A 45 1.40 7.93 -2.48
N GLU A 46 1.86 9.15 -2.20
CA GLU A 46 3.24 9.53 -2.47
C GLU A 46 4.20 8.67 -1.64
N GLY A 47 5.19 8.07 -2.31
CA GLY A 47 6.12 7.16 -1.67
C GLY A 47 5.64 5.71 -1.59
N PHE A 48 4.41 5.42 -2.01
CA PHE A 48 3.92 4.06 -2.07
C PHE A 48 4.41 3.42 -3.37
N GLU A 49 5.22 2.37 -3.28
CA GLU A 49 5.79 1.67 -4.43
C GLU A 49 5.44 0.19 -4.38
N ILE A 50 5.16 -0.37 -5.55
CA ILE A 50 4.88 -1.81 -5.73
C ILE A 50 5.85 -2.32 -6.78
N ASN A 51 6.71 -3.28 -6.43
CA ASN A 51 7.76 -3.79 -7.32
C ASN A 51 8.57 -2.68 -7.99
N HIS A 52 8.89 -1.63 -7.21
CA HIS A 52 9.65 -0.43 -7.65
C HIS A 52 8.89 0.52 -8.56
N TYR A 53 7.60 0.26 -8.85
CA TYR A 53 6.74 1.20 -9.56
C TYR A 53 6.00 2.09 -8.56
N ARG A 54 6.00 3.39 -8.81
CA ARG A 54 5.25 4.32 -7.97
C ARG A 54 3.75 4.19 -8.28
N VAL A 55 2.96 3.97 -7.24
CA VAL A 55 1.50 3.84 -7.40
C VAL A 55 0.89 5.10 -8.00
N THR A 56 1.43 6.26 -7.67
CA THR A 56 0.96 7.54 -8.20
C THR A 56 1.11 7.67 -9.72
N ASP A 57 2.03 6.92 -10.34
CA ASP A 57 2.19 6.94 -11.79
C ASP A 57 0.99 6.34 -12.53
N PHE A 58 0.17 5.57 -11.84
CA PHE A 58 -1.04 4.95 -12.38
C PHE A 58 -2.31 5.73 -12.07
N LEU A 59 -2.21 6.82 -11.31
CA LEU A 59 -3.34 7.71 -11.06
C LEU A 59 -3.53 8.63 -12.26
N ASP A 60 -4.70 8.55 -12.87
CA ASP A 60 -5.06 9.40 -14.00
C ASP A 60 -6.20 10.33 -13.55
N LYS A 61 -5.96 11.63 -13.63
CA LYS A 61 -6.94 12.64 -13.25
C LYS A 61 -8.26 12.50 -14.02
N ASP A 62 -8.17 12.08 -15.27
CA ASP A 62 -9.32 11.92 -16.16
C ASP A 62 -9.81 10.46 -16.21
N GLY A 63 -9.31 9.62 -15.31
CA GLY A 63 -9.71 8.22 -15.23
C GLY A 63 -11.15 8.03 -14.73
N ASP A 64 -11.71 6.85 -15.01
CA ASP A 64 -13.09 6.52 -14.65
C ASP A 64 -13.35 6.48 -13.15
N TYR A 65 -12.30 6.46 -12.34
CA TYR A 65 -12.43 6.38 -10.88
C TYR A 65 -12.64 7.73 -10.20
N TYR A 66 -12.57 8.85 -10.94
CA TYR A 66 -12.92 10.17 -10.44
C TYR A 66 -14.26 10.63 -11.01
N ASN A 67 -15.07 11.31 -10.20
CA ASN A 67 -16.30 11.92 -10.66
C ASN A 67 -16.04 13.29 -11.31
N GLU A 68 -17.09 13.98 -11.74
CA GLU A 68 -16.98 15.28 -12.39
C GLU A 68 -16.30 16.34 -11.52
N ASP A 69 -16.42 16.22 -10.20
CA ASP A 69 -15.80 17.13 -9.23
C ASP A 69 -14.36 16.74 -8.91
N GLY A 70 -13.82 15.70 -9.55
CA GLY A 70 -12.47 15.24 -9.30
C GLY A 70 -12.32 14.48 -7.99
N ILE A 71 -13.40 13.91 -7.46
CA ILE A 71 -13.40 13.17 -6.20
C ILE A 71 -13.58 11.68 -6.49
N VAL A 72 -12.74 10.85 -5.88
CA VAL A 72 -12.88 9.38 -5.95
C VAL A 72 -14.09 8.95 -5.12
N ASN A 73 -14.93 8.11 -5.68
CA ASN A 73 -16.01 7.49 -4.92
C ASN A 73 -15.78 5.98 -4.80
N GLN A 74 -16.53 5.34 -3.91
CA GLN A 74 -16.36 3.92 -3.58
C GLN A 74 -16.41 2.98 -4.79
N LYS A 75 -17.27 3.25 -5.75
CA LYS A 75 -17.40 2.41 -6.95
C LYS A 75 -16.22 2.59 -7.90
N LYS A 76 -15.75 3.83 -8.02
CA LYS A 76 -14.65 4.17 -8.94
C LYS A 76 -13.28 3.83 -8.35
N GLU A 77 -13.16 3.84 -7.05
CA GLU A 77 -11.98 3.34 -6.34
C GLU A 77 -11.66 1.90 -6.75
N GLU A 78 -12.68 1.05 -6.83
CA GLU A 78 -12.51 -0.33 -7.29
C GLU A 78 -12.02 -0.40 -8.72
N SER A 79 -12.45 0.52 -9.58
CA SER A 79 -11.96 0.62 -10.97
C SER A 79 -10.47 0.94 -11.02
N PHE A 80 -10.00 1.81 -10.14
CA PHE A 80 -8.56 2.10 -10.04
C PHE A 80 -7.77 0.87 -9.60
N LEU A 81 -8.26 0.16 -8.58
CA LEU A 81 -7.60 -1.04 -8.09
C LEU A 81 -7.53 -2.14 -9.17
N ASN A 82 -8.58 -2.28 -9.95
CA ASN A 82 -8.60 -3.23 -11.07
C ASN A 82 -7.60 -2.83 -12.17
N TYR A 83 -7.52 -1.55 -12.47
CA TYR A 83 -6.56 -1.02 -13.43
C TYR A 83 -5.12 -1.26 -12.96
N LEU A 84 -4.85 -0.94 -11.69
CA LEU A 84 -3.53 -1.17 -11.10
C LEU A 84 -3.15 -2.64 -11.13
N ASN A 85 -4.08 -3.53 -10.76
CA ASN A 85 -3.84 -4.97 -10.78
C ASN A 85 -3.58 -5.49 -12.19
N LYS A 86 -4.19 -4.88 -13.19
CA LYS A 86 -3.94 -5.24 -14.59
C LYS A 86 -2.54 -4.85 -15.05
N LYS A 87 -2.04 -3.71 -14.57
CA LYS A 87 -0.69 -3.22 -14.90
C LYS A 87 0.39 -3.89 -14.06
N ILE A 88 0.11 -4.10 -12.78
CA ILE A 88 1.02 -4.74 -11.83
C ILE A 88 0.21 -5.81 -11.12
N PRO A 89 0.22 -7.07 -11.61
CA PRO A 89 -0.55 -8.14 -10.96
C PRO A 89 -0.19 -8.27 -9.48
N LEU A 90 -1.12 -8.01 -8.60
CA LEU A 90 -0.85 -7.96 -7.16
C LEU A 90 -0.46 -9.32 -6.60
N SER A 91 -0.92 -10.42 -7.23
CA SER A 91 -0.49 -11.77 -6.86
C SER A 91 0.99 -12.04 -7.14
N GLN A 92 1.61 -11.26 -8.03
CA GLN A 92 3.00 -11.40 -8.42
C GLN A 92 3.91 -10.37 -7.76
N VAL A 93 3.39 -9.56 -6.87
CA VAL A 93 4.18 -8.56 -6.15
C VAL A 93 5.17 -9.26 -5.23
N GLN A 94 6.44 -8.90 -5.35
CA GLN A 94 7.51 -9.43 -4.50
C GLN A 94 7.89 -8.45 -3.40
N SER A 95 7.72 -7.15 -3.62
CA SER A 95 8.04 -6.15 -2.63
C SER A 95 7.16 -4.92 -2.79
N PHE A 96 6.90 -4.23 -1.68
CA PHE A 96 6.31 -2.90 -1.74
C PHE A 96 6.85 -2.03 -0.62
N ILE A 97 6.86 -0.73 -0.88
CA ILE A 97 7.26 0.29 0.08
C ILE A 97 6.01 1.09 0.43
N MET A 98 5.68 1.13 1.72
CA MET A 98 4.51 1.82 2.22
C MET A 98 4.92 2.92 3.18
N PRO A 99 4.49 4.18 2.95
CA PRO A 99 4.75 5.26 3.90
C PRO A 99 4.05 4.99 5.24
N LEU A 100 4.70 5.30 6.35
CA LEU A 100 4.11 5.12 7.67
C LEU A 100 2.85 5.96 7.89
N ALA A 101 2.73 7.09 7.18
CA ALA A 101 1.53 7.94 7.25
C ALA A 101 0.25 7.17 6.83
N VAL A 102 0.37 6.18 5.96
CA VAL A 102 -0.75 5.33 5.53
C VAL A 102 -1.33 4.58 6.73
N LEU A 103 -0.48 4.17 7.67
CA LEU A 103 -0.92 3.43 8.84
C LEU A 103 -1.91 4.21 9.70
N LYS A 104 -1.74 5.53 9.81
CA LYS A 104 -2.65 6.38 10.59
C LYS A 104 -4.07 6.34 10.04
N VAL A 105 -4.20 6.38 8.73
CA VAL A 105 -5.49 6.30 8.05
C VAL A 105 -6.09 4.91 8.25
N MET A 106 -5.27 3.86 8.11
CA MET A 106 -5.72 2.48 8.29
C MET A 106 -6.22 2.21 9.71
N LYS A 107 -5.59 2.79 10.72
CA LYS A 107 -6.04 2.63 12.11
C LYS A 107 -7.48 3.11 12.32
N THR A 108 -7.90 4.11 11.55
CA THR A 108 -9.26 4.63 11.61
C THR A 108 -10.24 3.79 10.79
N LYS A 109 -9.81 3.38 9.58
CA LYS A 109 -10.71 2.74 8.61
C LYS A 109 -10.69 1.22 8.68
N GLU A 110 -9.54 0.62 8.95
CA GLU A 110 -9.33 -0.83 8.96
C GLU A 110 -8.46 -1.25 10.15
N PRO A 111 -8.99 -1.17 11.40
CA PRO A 111 -8.16 -1.41 12.60
C PRO A 111 -7.52 -2.81 12.65
N SER A 112 -8.21 -3.83 12.16
CA SER A 112 -7.69 -5.20 12.15
C SER A 112 -6.46 -5.33 11.25
N LEU A 113 -6.47 -4.65 10.10
CA LEU A 113 -5.33 -4.64 9.19
C LEU A 113 -4.19 -3.79 9.75
N ALA A 114 -4.52 -2.69 10.41
CA ALA A 114 -3.51 -1.86 11.08
C ALA A 114 -2.75 -2.64 12.15
N ALA A 115 -3.43 -3.50 12.89
CA ALA A 115 -2.78 -4.36 13.89
C ALA A 115 -1.75 -5.30 13.27
N ILE A 116 -2.00 -5.78 12.05
CA ILE A 116 -1.06 -6.62 11.31
C ILE A 116 0.18 -5.81 10.92
N TYR A 117 0.00 -4.60 10.42
CA TYR A 117 1.11 -3.71 10.09
C TYR A 117 1.91 -3.32 11.35
N GLU A 118 1.27 -3.20 12.49
CA GLU A 118 1.98 -2.94 13.75
C GLU A 118 2.90 -4.09 14.13
N LYS A 119 2.51 -5.34 13.86
CA LYS A 119 3.39 -6.49 14.05
C LYS A 119 4.60 -6.42 13.12
N ILE A 120 4.39 -5.99 11.88
CA ILE A 120 5.47 -5.82 10.92
C ILE A 120 6.44 -4.74 11.41
N ILE A 121 5.93 -3.62 11.92
CA ILE A 121 6.75 -2.55 12.48
C ILE A 121 7.57 -3.05 13.67
N SER A 122 6.96 -3.84 14.54
CA SER A 122 7.65 -4.40 15.72
C SER A 122 8.77 -5.36 15.34
N ALA A 123 8.62 -6.07 14.22
CA ALA A 123 9.66 -6.95 13.70
C ALA A 123 10.80 -6.18 13.00
N THR A 124 10.55 -4.93 12.65
CA THR A 124 11.52 -4.05 11.98
C THR A 124 12.25 -3.22 13.03
N LYS A 125 13.59 -3.26 13.05
CA LYS A 125 14.36 -2.48 14.03
C LYS A 125 14.18 -0.99 13.86
N ALA A 126 14.15 -0.52 12.60
CA ALA A 126 13.91 0.89 12.28
C ALA A 126 13.31 0.99 10.90
N PRO A 127 12.26 1.81 10.71
CA PRO A 127 11.76 2.13 9.39
C PRO A 127 12.85 2.80 8.55
N ILE A 128 12.78 2.62 7.22
CA ILE A 128 13.76 3.20 6.31
C ILE A 128 13.48 4.69 6.14
N PRO A 129 14.43 5.59 6.47
CA PRO A 129 14.24 7.01 6.22
C PRO A 129 14.28 7.32 4.72
N THR A 130 13.38 8.17 4.26
CA THR A 130 13.32 8.66 2.89
C THR A 130 13.20 10.18 2.92
N PRO A 131 13.41 10.89 1.79
CA PRO A 131 13.21 12.34 1.75
C PRO A 131 11.81 12.80 2.18
N LYS A 132 10.83 11.91 2.13
CA LYS A 132 9.43 12.23 2.44
C LYS A 132 8.95 11.64 3.77
N GLY A 133 9.85 11.16 4.61
CA GLY A 133 9.54 10.56 5.89
C GLY A 133 9.96 9.11 5.96
N TYR A 134 9.37 8.36 6.86
CA TYR A 134 9.72 6.96 7.07
C TYR A 134 8.80 6.03 6.29
N CYS A 135 9.38 4.97 5.71
CA CYS A 135 8.66 3.97 4.96
C CYS A 135 8.98 2.57 5.48
N LEU A 136 8.04 1.65 5.30
CA LEU A 136 8.26 0.22 5.50
C LEU A 136 8.56 -0.42 4.16
N ASN A 137 9.65 -1.19 4.09
CA ASN A 137 9.94 -2.02 2.93
C ASN A 137 9.57 -3.45 3.28
N ILE A 138 8.55 -3.98 2.61
CA ILE A 138 8.00 -5.29 2.88
C ILE A 138 8.26 -6.16 1.65
N LYS A 139 8.86 -7.33 1.87
CA LYS A 139 9.04 -8.32 0.82
C LYS A 139 8.20 -9.56 1.11
N PHE A 140 7.70 -10.15 0.03
CA PHE A 140 6.94 -11.39 0.10
C PHE A 140 7.77 -12.53 -0.46
N GLU A 141 7.72 -13.67 0.21
CA GLU A 141 8.25 -14.92 -0.34
C GLU A 141 7.09 -15.68 -0.98
N ASP A 142 7.26 -16.02 -2.25
CA ASP A 142 6.32 -16.92 -2.93
C ASP A 142 6.66 -18.35 -2.55
N GLU A 143 5.64 -19.09 -2.18
CA GLU A 143 5.79 -20.51 -1.83
C GLU A 143 6.10 -21.36 -3.05
#